data_9f1edda3af23643dde7fdecdccf70cfb
#
_entry.id   9f1edda3af23643dde7fdecdccf70cfb
#
_cell.length_a   1.000
_cell.length_b   1.000
_cell.length_c   1.000
_cell.angle_alpha   90.00
_cell.angle_beta   90.00
_cell.angle_gamma   90.00
#
_symmetry.space_group_name_H-M   'P 1'
#
loop_
_entity.id
_entity.type
_entity.pdbx_description
1 polymer ?
#
loop_
_entity_poly.entity_id
_entity_poly.type
_entity_poly.pdbx_seq_one_letter_code
_entity_poly.pdbx_strand_id
1 'polypeptide(L)'
;PAVPAPAVPPRWGELLGSMLGMLREDRTLRERGPLALLLFAGLNVFWAAAPLPLSAPPLHWSTAAIGALGLAGVAGALMAARVGHWMDRGFVHRVSVGALLLMLVAWWPLLELPQSLPWLLLGVIVLDLGGQALHVSNQALLLRAPGEQHGRLVALYMLFYAVGSGAGAAAGPWMQARHGWPAVCLLGAGIAALALLWWAAWQVGAVKAAAGARTGRVDC
;
A
#
# COMPACT_ATOMS: atom_id res chain seq x y z
N PRO A 1 -16.78 39.72 -11.91
CA PRO A 1 -17.17 38.34 -11.93
C PRO A 1 -17.68 37.98 -10.55
N ALA A 2 -18.98 37.64 -10.44
CA ALA A 2 -19.61 37.27 -9.18
C ALA A 2 -19.06 35.90 -8.76
N VAL A 3 -18.56 35.80 -7.54
CA VAL A 3 -18.20 34.53 -6.90
C VAL A 3 -19.50 33.75 -6.73
N PRO A 4 -19.60 32.48 -7.24
CA PRO A 4 -20.80 31.68 -7.03
C PRO A 4 -21.07 31.53 -5.51
N ALA A 5 -22.32 31.68 -5.13
CA ALA A 5 -22.72 31.45 -3.74
C ALA A 5 -22.28 30.06 -3.29
N PRO A 6 -21.75 29.89 -2.04
CA PRO A 6 -21.35 28.59 -1.56
C PRO A 6 -22.54 27.66 -1.58
N ALA A 7 -22.39 26.50 -2.24
CA ALA A 7 -23.37 25.45 -2.22
C ALA A 7 -23.64 25.04 -0.77
N VAL A 8 -24.92 24.87 -0.40
CA VAL A 8 -25.32 24.43 0.94
C VAL A 8 -24.55 23.15 1.27
N PRO A 9 -23.79 23.10 2.40
CA PRO A 9 -22.99 21.93 2.72
C PRO A 9 -23.91 20.73 2.85
N PRO A 10 -23.60 19.61 2.15
CA PRO A 10 -24.42 18.40 2.23
C PRO A 10 -24.47 17.89 3.68
N ARG A 11 -25.61 17.34 4.08
CA ARG A 11 -25.76 16.76 5.42
C ARG A 11 -24.77 15.60 5.59
N TRP A 12 -24.17 15.46 6.78
CA TRP A 12 -23.19 14.42 7.09
C TRP A 12 -23.68 13.01 6.73
N GLY A 13 -24.99 12.72 6.92
CA GLY A 13 -25.57 11.43 6.55
C GLY A 13 -25.60 11.18 5.03
N GLU A 14 -25.82 12.20 4.23
CA GLU A 14 -25.79 12.12 2.76
C GLU A 14 -24.37 11.94 2.24
N LEU A 15 -23.40 12.61 2.88
CA LEU A 15 -21.97 12.42 2.56
C LEU A 15 -21.53 10.99 2.86
N LEU A 16 -21.80 10.48 4.05
CA LEU A 16 -21.46 9.11 4.44
C LEU A 16 -22.17 8.08 3.57
N GLY A 17 -23.45 8.29 3.26
CA GLY A 17 -24.20 7.42 2.34
C GLY A 17 -23.62 7.40 0.94
N SER A 18 -23.20 8.56 0.39
CA SER A 18 -22.55 8.65 -0.92
C SER A 18 -21.16 7.99 -0.94
N MET A 19 -20.40 8.09 0.16
CA MET A 19 -19.10 7.42 0.30
C MET A 19 -19.26 5.90 0.34
N LEU A 20 -20.26 5.38 1.05
CA LEU A 20 -20.57 3.94 1.06
C LEU A 20 -21.02 3.44 -0.31
N GLY A 21 -21.78 4.24 -1.06
CA GLY A 21 -22.12 3.96 -2.45
C GLY A 21 -20.87 3.83 -3.33
N MET A 22 -19.95 4.79 -3.22
CA MET A 22 -18.68 4.76 -3.98
C MET A 22 -17.82 3.54 -3.69
N LEU A 23 -17.78 3.04 -2.44
CA LEU A 23 -17.09 1.80 -2.08
C LEU A 23 -17.61 0.58 -2.87
N ARG A 24 -18.90 0.58 -3.26
CA ARG A 24 -19.52 -0.50 -4.01
C ARG A 24 -19.45 -0.31 -5.52
N GLU A 25 -19.50 0.91 -5.98
CA GLU A 25 -19.67 1.25 -7.40
C GLU A 25 -18.35 1.59 -8.09
N ASP A 26 -17.41 2.26 -7.40
CA ASP A 26 -16.14 2.66 -8.02
C ASP A 26 -15.18 1.47 -8.13
N ARG A 27 -14.90 1.09 -9.39
CA ARG A 27 -14.04 -0.05 -9.70
C ARG A 27 -12.60 0.17 -9.23
N THR A 28 -12.08 1.40 -9.39
CA THR A 28 -10.70 1.73 -9.02
C THR A 28 -10.51 1.63 -7.52
N LEU A 29 -11.46 2.16 -6.75
CA LEU A 29 -11.43 2.08 -5.29
C LEU A 29 -11.53 0.65 -4.77
N ARG A 30 -12.39 -0.17 -5.37
CA ARG A 30 -12.52 -1.60 -5.03
C ARG A 30 -11.26 -2.40 -5.33
N GLU A 31 -10.52 -2.04 -6.39
CA GLU A 31 -9.23 -2.66 -6.71
C GLU A 31 -8.12 -2.15 -5.79
N ARG A 32 -8.00 -0.82 -5.63
CA ARG A 32 -6.85 -0.16 -5.01
C ARG A 32 -6.98 0.08 -3.52
N GLY A 33 -8.20 0.15 -2.99
CA GLY A 33 -8.45 0.29 -1.55
C GLY A 33 -7.87 -0.86 -0.73
N PRO A 34 -8.23 -2.14 -1.01
CA PRO A 34 -7.64 -3.28 -0.31
C PRO A 34 -6.12 -3.40 -0.51
N LEU A 35 -5.59 -3.00 -1.68
CA LEU A 35 -4.14 -2.93 -1.89
C LEU A 35 -3.49 -1.87 -0.99
N ALA A 36 -4.13 -0.72 -0.77
CA ALA A 36 -3.64 0.28 0.16
C ALA A 36 -3.66 -0.23 1.60
N LEU A 37 -4.75 -0.89 2.02
CA LEU A 37 -4.85 -1.49 3.35
C LEU A 37 -3.71 -2.48 3.59
N LEU A 38 -3.50 -3.43 2.67
CA LEU A 38 -2.47 -4.46 2.80
C LEU A 38 -1.06 -3.88 2.72
N LEU A 39 -0.83 -2.90 1.83
CA LEU A 39 0.42 -2.16 1.71
C LEU A 39 0.81 -1.54 3.06
N PHE A 40 -0.10 -0.74 3.63
CA PHE A 40 0.20 -0.02 4.87
C PHE A 40 0.19 -0.91 6.10
N ALA A 41 -0.57 -2.01 6.09
CA ALA A 41 -0.45 -3.05 7.10
C ALA A 41 0.94 -3.68 7.09
N GLY A 42 1.46 -4.08 5.94
CA GLY A 42 2.80 -4.66 5.82
C GLY A 42 3.91 -3.70 6.24
N LEU A 43 3.88 -2.44 5.76
CA LEU A 43 4.85 -1.42 6.19
C LEU A 43 4.82 -1.20 7.70
N ASN A 44 3.63 -1.07 8.29
CA ASN A 44 3.51 -0.80 9.72
C ASN A 44 3.78 -2.03 10.59
N VAL A 45 3.60 -3.27 10.09
CA VAL A 45 4.10 -4.48 10.77
C VAL A 45 5.61 -4.36 10.97
N PHE A 46 6.37 -3.94 9.96
CA PHE A 46 7.81 -3.74 10.08
C PHE A 46 8.15 -2.57 11.00
N TRP A 47 7.69 -1.35 10.67
CA TRP A 47 8.13 -0.13 11.35
C TRP A 47 7.72 -0.06 12.82
N ALA A 48 6.61 -0.69 13.21
CA ALA A 48 6.20 -0.76 14.61
C ALA A 48 6.92 -1.86 15.41
N ALA A 49 7.31 -2.97 14.76
CA ALA A 49 7.96 -4.09 15.46
C ALA A 49 9.50 -3.97 15.50
N ALA A 50 10.13 -3.42 14.44
CA ALA A 50 11.59 -3.37 14.32
C ALA A 50 12.33 -2.69 15.49
N PRO A 51 11.82 -1.61 16.11
CA PRO A 51 12.47 -1.02 17.27
C PRO A 51 12.69 -2.00 18.46
N LEU A 52 11.80 -2.99 18.63
CA LEU A 52 11.87 -3.93 19.74
C LEU A 52 13.15 -4.79 19.72
N PRO A 53 13.45 -5.56 18.66
CA PRO A 53 14.69 -6.34 18.59
C PRO A 53 15.93 -5.45 18.43
N LEU A 54 15.85 -4.28 17.81
CA LEU A 54 16.98 -3.39 17.62
C LEU A 54 17.44 -2.74 18.93
N SER A 55 16.53 -2.40 19.84
CA SER A 55 16.85 -1.82 21.14
C SER A 55 17.22 -2.88 22.19
N ALA A 56 16.89 -4.14 21.97
CA ALA A 56 17.18 -5.25 22.87
C ALA A 56 18.64 -5.76 22.75
N PRO A 57 19.15 -6.51 23.76
CA PRO A 57 20.41 -7.24 23.62
C PRO A 57 20.39 -8.20 22.41
N PRO A 58 21.50 -8.40 21.71
CA PRO A 58 22.83 -7.80 21.89
C PRO A 58 23.03 -6.46 21.18
N LEU A 59 22.04 -5.97 20.42
CA LEU A 59 22.19 -4.83 19.50
C LEU A 59 22.22 -3.47 20.23
N HIS A 60 21.36 -3.25 21.23
CA HIS A 60 21.28 -2.02 22.06
C HIS A 60 21.30 -0.72 21.24
N TRP A 61 20.62 -0.68 20.09
CA TRP A 61 20.58 0.52 19.27
C TRP A 61 19.88 1.67 19.98
N SER A 62 20.45 2.86 19.87
CA SER A 62 19.79 4.08 20.34
C SER A 62 18.57 4.43 19.48
N THR A 63 17.63 5.17 20.07
CA THR A 63 16.45 5.69 19.32
C THR A 63 16.87 6.49 18.10
N ALA A 64 17.97 7.24 18.17
CA ALA A 64 18.52 7.99 17.05
C ALA A 64 19.01 7.06 15.92
N ALA A 65 19.69 5.95 16.25
CA ALA A 65 20.14 4.97 15.26
C ALA A 65 18.96 4.26 14.57
N ILE A 66 17.93 3.89 15.34
CA ILE A 66 16.68 3.31 14.81
C ILE A 66 15.97 4.32 13.92
N GLY A 67 15.87 5.60 14.35
CA GLY A 67 15.29 6.67 13.55
C GLY A 67 16.05 6.92 12.24
N ALA A 68 17.38 6.73 12.24
CA ALA A 68 18.21 6.86 11.04
C ALA A 68 17.88 5.82 9.96
N LEU A 69 17.30 4.65 10.31
CA LEU A 69 16.77 3.72 9.32
C LEU A 69 15.68 4.36 8.44
N GLY A 70 14.94 5.33 8.97
CA GLY A 70 13.95 6.09 8.20
C GLY A 70 14.56 6.87 7.04
N LEU A 71 15.87 7.18 7.07
CA LEU A 71 16.58 7.78 5.95
C LEU A 71 16.67 6.83 4.74
N ALA A 72 16.58 5.53 4.96
CA ALA A 72 16.46 4.55 3.87
C ALA A 72 15.17 4.78 3.05
N GLY A 73 14.10 5.28 3.69
CA GLY A 73 12.85 5.67 3.00
C GLY A 73 13.03 6.82 2.01
N VAL A 74 14.09 7.65 2.14
CA VAL A 74 14.42 8.70 1.16
C VAL A 74 14.69 8.10 -0.23
N ALA A 75 15.32 6.91 -0.29
CA ALA A 75 15.51 6.19 -1.55
C ALA A 75 14.17 5.86 -2.23
N GLY A 76 13.16 5.47 -1.43
CA GLY A 76 11.78 5.25 -1.90
C GLY A 76 11.15 6.53 -2.46
N ALA A 77 11.30 7.66 -1.77
CA ALA A 77 10.78 8.94 -2.22
C ALA A 77 11.39 9.41 -3.56
N LEU A 78 12.69 9.20 -3.75
CA LEU A 78 13.36 9.48 -5.02
C LEU A 78 12.82 8.62 -6.17
N MET A 79 12.40 7.39 -5.89
CA MET A 79 11.78 6.53 -6.88
C MET A 79 10.36 6.96 -7.25
N ALA A 80 9.65 7.67 -6.38
CA ALA A 80 8.26 8.10 -6.64
C ALA A 80 8.15 8.92 -7.93
N ALA A 81 9.11 9.81 -8.21
CA ALA A 81 9.14 10.60 -9.44
C ALA A 81 9.29 9.74 -10.70
N ARG A 82 10.11 8.67 -10.65
CA ARG A 82 10.26 7.72 -11.76
C ARG A 82 9.02 6.87 -11.95
N VAL A 83 8.38 6.46 -10.88
CA VAL A 83 7.13 5.71 -10.91
C VAL A 83 6.05 6.52 -11.61
N GLY A 84 5.88 7.82 -11.28
CA GLY A 84 4.95 8.71 -11.97
C GLY A 84 5.16 8.71 -13.48
N HIS A 85 6.41 8.86 -13.92
CA HIS A 85 6.75 8.84 -15.35
C HIS A 85 6.44 7.50 -16.05
N TRP A 86 6.64 6.35 -15.38
CA TRP A 86 6.24 5.05 -15.91
C TRP A 86 4.72 4.88 -15.97
N MET A 87 4.00 5.45 -14.99
CA MET A 87 2.54 5.46 -14.98
C MET A 87 1.97 6.26 -16.16
N ASP A 88 2.57 7.42 -16.49
CA ASP A 88 2.18 8.26 -17.63
C ASP A 88 2.43 7.55 -18.96
N ARG A 89 3.44 6.68 -19.03
CA ARG A 89 3.72 5.81 -20.19
C ARG A 89 2.82 4.55 -20.28
N GLY A 90 1.87 4.39 -19.37
CA GLY A 90 0.92 3.28 -19.40
C GLY A 90 1.43 1.98 -18.73
N PHE A 91 2.58 1.99 -18.03
CA PHE A 91 3.13 0.79 -17.37
C PHE A 91 2.50 0.47 -16.00
N VAL A 92 1.25 0.87 -15.78
CA VAL A 92 0.52 0.71 -14.51
C VAL A 92 0.62 -0.71 -13.95
N HIS A 93 0.32 -1.72 -14.75
CA HIS A 93 0.33 -3.11 -14.29
C HIS A 93 1.74 -3.61 -13.95
N ARG A 94 2.75 -3.23 -14.75
CA ARG A 94 4.15 -3.60 -14.50
C ARG A 94 4.68 -2.96 -13.22
N VAL A 95 4.33 -1.69 -12.99
CA VAL A 95 4.70 -0.98 -11.76
C VAL A 95 4.03 -1.64 -10.55
N SER A 96 2.72 -1.92 -10.62
CA SER A 96 2.00 -2.53 -9.50
C SER A 96 2.55 -3.92 -9.15
N VAL A 97 2.75 -4.81 -10.14
CA VAL A 97 3.29 -6.15 -9.88
C VAL A 97 4.73 -6.09 -9.40
N GLY A 98 5.57 -5.25 -10.00
CA GLY A 98 6.96 -5.06 -9.57
C GLY A 98 7.05 -4.57 -8.13
N ALA A 99 6.22 -3.59 -7.75
CA ALA A 99 6.12 -3.09 -6.38
C ALA A 99 5.70 -4.16 -5.37
N LEU A 100 4.67 -4.95 -5.70
CA LEU A 100 4.20 -6.05 -4.86
C LEU A 100 5.25 -7.16 -4.69
N LEU A 101 5.97 -7.50 -5.76
CA LEU A 101 7.07 -8.46 -5.69
C LEU A 101 8.24 -7.93 -4.85
N LEU A 102 8.61 -6.65 -4.99
CA LEU A 102 9.62 -6.03 -4.14
C LEU A 102 9.22 -6.10 -2.66
N MET A 103 7.97 -5.76 -2.33
CA MET A 103 7.46 -5.86 -0.96
C MET A 103 7.50 -7.29 -0.42
N LEU A 104 7.20 -8.29 -1.24
CA LEU A 104 7.24 -9.69 -0.82
C LEU A 104 8.71 -10.15 -0.59
N VAL A 105 9.60 -9.86 -1.53
CA VAL A 105 11.01 -10.27 -1.46
C VAL A 105 11.76 -9.56 -0.34
N ALA A 106 11.37 -8.33 0.02
CA ALA A 106 12.00 -7.55 1.09
C ALA A 106 12.01 -8.29 2.44
N TRP A 107 11.04 -9.17 2.70
CA TRP A 107 10.96 -9.89 3.96
C TRP A 107 12.06 -10.93 4.15
N TRP A 108 12.69 -11.39 3.06
CA TRP A 108 13.85 -12.30 3.17
C TRP A 108 15.07 -11.62 3.82
N PRO A 109 15.63 -10.53 3.25
CA PRO A 109 16.74 -9.85 3.91
C PRO A 109 16.36 -9.29 5.30
N LEU A 110 15.11 -8.92 5.53
CA LEU A 110 14.65 -8.47 6.85
C LEU A 110 14.66 -9.59 7.89
N LEU A 111 14.57 -10.86 7.50
CA LEU A 111 14.67 -12.00 8.41
C LEU A 111 16.03 -12.06 9.10
N GLU A 112 17.09 -11.58 8.44
CA GLU A 112 18.47 -11.53 8.95
C GLU A 112 18.75 -10.32 9.87
N LEU A 113 17.70 -9.58 10.29
CA LEU A 113 17.83 -8.36 11.10
C LEU A 113 18.78 -8.50 12.30
N PRO A 114 18.74 -9.57 13.10
CA PRO A 114 19.62 -9.65 14.28
C PRO A 114 21.10 -9.89 13.93
N GLN A 115 21.40 -10.42 12.73
CA GLN A 115 22.74 -10.92 12.38
C GLN A 115 23.51 -9.98 11.44
N SER A 116 22.82 -9.15 10.64
CA SER A 116 23.49 -8.41 9.57
C SER A 116 22.84 -7.07 9.25
N LEU A 117 23.56 -5.99 9.56
CA LEU A 117 23.14 -4.62 9.21
C LEU A 117 22.98 -4.41 7.70
N PRO A 118 23.87 -4.89 6.81
CA PRO A 118 23.67 -4.75 5.37
C PRO A 118 22.37 -5.40 4.88
N TRP A 119 22.02 -6.58 5.37
CA TRP A 119 20.77 -7.26 5.03
C TRP A 119 19.55 -6.48 5.54
N LEU A 120 19.61 -5.95 6.76
CA LEU A 120 18.56 -5.08 7.30
C LEU A 120 18.35 -3.85 6.40
N LEU A 121 19.41 -3.12 6.06
CA LEU A 121 19.34 -1.93 5.22
C LEU A 121 18.78 -2.26 3.83
N LEU A 122 19.24 -3.35 3.22
CA LEU A 122 18.71 -3.81 1.93
C LEU A 122 17.21 -4.08 2.02
N GLY A 123 16.78 -4.82 3.06
CA GLY A 123 15.38 -5.14 3.26
C GLY A 123 14.50 -3.90 3.44
N VAL A 124 14.95 -2.94 4.26
CA VAL A 124 14.24 -1.66 4.48
C VAL A 124 14.12 -0.87 3.18
N ILE A 125 15.23 -0.71 2.45
CA ILE A 125 15.23 0.03 1.17
C ILE A 125 14.28 -0.64 0.17
N VAL A 126 14.32 -1.96 0.03
CA VAL A 126 13.47 -2.70 -0.91
C VAL A 126 12.00 -2.64 -0.51
N LEU A 127 11.71 -2.75 0.79
CA LEU A 127 10.35 -2.66 1.33
C LEU A 127 9.74 -1.27 1.09
N ASP A 128 10.46 -0.21 1.44
CA ASP A 128 10.00 1.17 1.27
C ASP A 128 9.89 1.55 -0.21
N LEU A 129 10.84 1.13 -1.03
CA LEU A 129 10.80 1.35 -2.48
C LEU A 129 9.55 0.71 -3.10
N GLY A 130 9.27 -0.55 -2.78
CA GLY A 130 8.06 -1.25 -3.22
C GLY A 130 6.80 -0.56 -2.69
N GLY A 131 6.79 -0.20 -1.41
CA GLY A 131 5.69 0.51 -0.77
C GLY A 131 5.38 1.84 -1.43
N GLN A 132 6.38 2.69 -1.66
CA GLN A 132 6.21 3.99 -2.32
C GLN A 132 5.77 3.83 -3.78
N ALA A 133 6.35 2.88 -4.53
CA ALA A 133 5.96 2.62 -5.90
C ALA A 133 4.48 2.20 -6.01
N LEU A 134 4.02 1.32 -5.13
CA LEU A 134 2.62 0.90 -5.10
C LEU A 134 1.69 2.03 -4.67
N HIS A 135 2.07 2.80 -3.65
CA HIS A 135 1.29 3.95 -3.15
C HIS A 135 1.08 5.00 -4.23
N VAL A 136 2.16 5.44 -4.89
CA VAL A 136 2.10 6.42 -6.00
C VAL A 136 1.28 5.88 -7.17
N SER A 137 1.44 4.59 -7.51
CA SER A 137 0.64 3.93 -8.53
C SER A 137 -0.86 3.94 -8.21
N ASN A 138 -1.23 3.66 -6.97
CA ASN A 138 -2.62 3.68 -6.51
C ASN A 138 -3.20 5.10 -6.59
N GLN A 139 -2.49 6.11 -6.08
CA GLN A 139 -2.94 7.50 -6.12
C GLN A 139 -3.08 8.02 -7.56
N ALA A 140 -2.13 7.74 -8.44
CA ALA A 140 -2.19 8.17 -9.84
C ALA A 140 -3.42 7.63 -10.58
N LEU A 141 -3.90 6.43 -10.23
CA LEU A 141 -5.13 5.88 -10.79
C LEU A 141 -6.39 6.54 -10.23
N LEU A 142 -6.43 6.81 -8.93
CA LEU A 142 -7.54 7.51 -8.29
C LEU A 142 -7.70 8.94 -8.83
N LEU A 143 -6.59 9.61 -9.13
CA LEU A 143 -6.57 10.96 -9.70
C LEU A 143 -7.05 11.04 -11.17
N ARG A 144 -7.26 9.91 -11.85
CA ARG A 144 -7.87 9.87 -13.18
C ARG A 144 -9.40 9.99 -13.18
N ALA A 145 -10.03 9.90 -12.01
CA ALA A 145 -11.47 10.09 -11.87
C ALA A 145 -11.86 11.57 -12.12
N PRO A 146 -13.12 11.89 -12.46
CA PRO A 146 -13.60 13.26 -12.60
C PRO A 146 -13.37 14.09 -11.34
N GLY A 147 -13.01 15.38 -11.51
CA GLY A 147 -12.55 16.25 -10.41
C GLY A 147 -13.50 16.38 -9.23
N GLU A 148 -14.82 16.34 -9.46
CA GLU A 148 -15.84 16.38 -8.39
C GLU A 148 -15.81 15.16 -7.45
N GLN A 149 -15.29 14.03 -7.90
CA GLN A 149 -15.20 12.79 -7.12
C GLN A 149 -13.84 12.60 -6.47
N HIS A 150 -12.80 13.33 -6.89
CA HIS A 150 -11.42 13.18 -6.41
C HIS A 150 -11.32 13.21 -4.88
N GLY A 151 -11.88 14.27 -4.25
CA GLY A 151 -11.77 14.45 -2.80
C GLY A 151 -12.37 13.27 -2.01
N ARG A 152 -13.51 12.73 -2.48
CA ARG A 152 -14.18 11.59 -1.83
C ARG A 152 -13.40 10.29 -2.04
N LEU A 153 -12.89 10.05 -3.25
CA LEU A 153 -12.08 8.85 -3.55
C LEU A 153 -10.79 8.85 -2.75
N VAL A 154 -10.10 10.00 -2.66
CA VAL A 154 -8.90 10.13 -1.85
C VAL A 154 -9.22 9.93 -0.36
N ALA A 155 -10.32 10.49 0.15
CA ALA A 155 -10.73 10.29 1.54
C ALA A 155 -10.99 8.81 1.86
N LEU A 156 -11.69 8.08 0.98
CA LEU A 156 -11.92 6.64 1.12
C LEU A 156 -10.63 5.83 1.03
N TYR A 157 -9.75 6.18 0.12
CA TYR A 157 -8.42 5.57 0.02
C TYR A 157 -7.62 5.77 1.32
N MET A 158 -7.66 6.99 1.91
CA MET A 158 -7.01 7.28 3.19
C MET A 158 -7.63 6.52 4.36
N LEU A 159 -8.90 6.14 4.28
CA LEU A 159 -9.52 5.25 5.27
C LEU A 159 -8.90 3.85 5.21
N PHE A 160 -8.72 3.27 4.02
CA PHE A 160 -8.01 1.99 3.86
C PHE A 160 -6.56 2.08 4.36
N TYR A 161 -5.86 3.18 4.03
CA TYR A 161 -4.54 3.50 4.57
C TYR A 161 -4.54 3.45 6.11
N ALA A 162 -5.45 4.20 6.75
CA ALA A 162 -5.49 4.33 8.21
C ALA A 162 -5.81 3.00 8.90
N VAL A 163 -6.77 2.25 8.38
CA VAL A 163 -7.15 0.93 8.92
C VAL A 163 -5.98 -0.05 8.77
N GLY A 164 -5.34 -0.10 7.60
CA GLY A 164 -4.17 -0.95 7.36
C GLY A 164 -3.01 -0.59 8.28
N SER A 165 -2.69 0.71 8.39
CA SER A 165 -1.63 1.21 9.29
C SER A 165 -1.89 0.83 10.75
N GLY A 166 -3.10 1.06 11.25
CA GLY A 166 -3.46 0.72 12.63
C GLY A 166 -3.39 -0.78 12.89
N ALA A 167 -3.91 -1.60 11.96
CA ALA A 167 -3.85 -3.06 12.08
C ALA A 167 -2.40 -3.57 12.08
N GLY A 168 -1.55 -3.07 11.18
CA GLY A 168 -0.13 -3.43 11.11
C GLY A 168 0.65 -3.00 12.34
N ALA A 169 0.43 -1.77 12.81
CA ALA A 169 1.08 -1.23 14.00
C ALA A 169 0.70 -1.98 15.29
N ALA A 170 -0.50 -2.54 15.36
CA ALA A 170 -0.90 -3.39 16.47
C ALA A 170 -0.37 -4.83 16.32
N ALA A 171 -0.46 -5.41 15.13
CA ALA A 171 -0.11 -6.81 14.89
C ALA A 171 1.41 -7.06 14.95
N GLY A 172 2.24 -6.13 14.45
CA GLY A 172 3.69 -6.27 14.41
C GLY A 172 4.30 -6.48 15.79
N PRO A 173 4.16 -5.52 16.73
CA PRO A 173 4.67 -5.65 18.10
C PRO A 173 4.08 -6.83 18.87
N TRP A 174 2.79 -7.12 18.67
CA TRP A 174 2.14 -8.28 19.28
C TRP A 174 2.78 -9.59 18.81
N MET A 175 3.02 -9.72 17.49
CA MET A 175 3.68 -10.90 16.90
C MET A 175 5.11 -11.01 17.41
N GLN A 176 5.86 -9.89 17.46
CA GLN A 176 7.22 -9.84 18.00
C GLN A 176 7.27 -10.32 19.44
N ALA A 177 6.37 -9.84 20.30
CA ALA A 177 6.36 -10.18 21.72
C ALA A 177 6.04 -11.65 22.01
N ARG A 178 5.22 -12.29 21.14
CA ARG A 178 4.76 -13.67 21.36
C ARG A 178 5.59 -14.72 20.62
N HIS A 179 6.07 -14.41 19.44
CA HIS A 179 6.64 -15.40 18.51
C HIS A 179 8.00 -14.97 17.95
N GLY A 180 8.48 -13.76 18.30
CA GLY A 180 9.77 -13.25 17.88
C GLY A 180 9.81 -12.76 16.42
N TRP A 181 11.01 -12.31 16.02
CA TRP A 181 11.22 -11.63 14.73
C TRP A 181 10.87 -12.46 13.49
N PRO A 182 11.20 -13.77 13.42
CA PRO A 182 10.81 -14.57 12.26
C PRO A 182 9.31 -14.60 12.01
N ALA A 183 8.49 -14.57 13.05
CA ALA A 183 7.04 -14.54 12.92
C ALA A 183 6.52 -13.19 12.41
N VAL A 184 7.19 -12.07 12.77
CA VAL A 184 6.90 -10.75 12.17
C VAL A 184 7.17 -10.76 10.69
N CYS A 185 8.30 -11.34 10.25
CA CYS A 185 8.64 -11.46 8.84
C CYS A 185 7.65 -12.35 8.07
N LEU A 186 7.22 -13.47 8.65
CA LEU A 186 6.19 -14.33 8.06
C LEU A 186 4.85 -13.62 7.94
N LEU A 187 4.44 -12.86 8.96
CA LEU A 187 3.23 -12.05 8.91
C LEU A 187 3.29 -11.02 7.77
N GLY A 188 4.39 -10.29 7.69
CA GLY A 188 4.58 -9.28 6.65
C GLY A 188 4.65 -9.87 5.24
N ALA A 189 5.37 -10.98 5.07
CA ALA A 189 5.41 -11.72 3.81
C ALA A 189 4.03 -12.25 3.43
N GLY A 190 3.26 -12.77 4.39
CA GLY A 190 1.88 -13.21 4.20
C GLY A 190 0.95 -12.08 3.73
N ILE A 191 1.07 -10.88 4.33
CA ILE A 191 0.32 -9.70 3.90
C ILE A 191 0.71 -9.29 2.48
N ALA A 192 2.00 -9.28 2.14
CA ALA A 192 2.47 -8.96 0.79
C ALA A 192 2.01 -10.00 -0.24
N ALA A 193 2.03 -11.29 0.11
CA ALA A 193 1.51 -12.36 -0.74
C ALA A 193 0.00 -12.20 -0.96
N LEU A 194 -0.77 -11.89 0.08
CA LEU A 194 -2.21 -11.63 -0.01
C LEU A 194 -2.49 -10.43 -0.93
N ALA A 195 -1.70 -9.35 -0.84
CA ALA A 195 -1.82 -8.21 -1.74
C ALA A 195 -1.55 -8.59 -3.21
N LEU A 196 -0.53 -9.41 -3.46
CA LEU A 196 -0.23 -9.93 -4.80
C LEU A 196 -1.34 -10.82 -5.34
N LEU A 197 -1.89 -11.71 -4.51
CA LEU A 197 -3.02 -12.58 -4.87
C LEU A 197 -4.28 -11.76 -5.17
N TRP A 198 -4.57 -10.75 -4.36
CA TRP A 198 -5.69 -9.82 -4.60
C TRP A 198 -5.56 -9.13 -5.95
N TRP A 199 -4.38 -8.57 -6.22
CA TRP A 199 -4.09 -7.93 -7.49
C TRP A 199 -4.25 -8.90 -8.68
N ALA A 200 -3.67 -10.10 -8.57
CA ALA A 200 -3.75 -11.13 -9.63
C ALA A 200 -5.20 -11.57 -9.91
N ALA A 201 -6.00 -11.82 -8.87
CA ALA A 201 -7.40 -12.19 -9.00
C ALA A 201 -8.21 -11.10 -9.72
N TRP A 202 -7.93 -9.82 -9.40
CA TRP A 202 -8.58 -8.70 -10.07
C TRP A 202 -8.24 -8.60 -11.55
N GLN A 203 -6.96 -8.84 -11.93
CA GLN A 203 -6.54 -8.85 -13.33
C GLN A 203 -7.21 -9.98 -14.13
N VAL A 204 -7.28 -11.19 -13.55
CA VAL A 204 -7.97 -12.34 -14.19
C VAL A 204 -9.46 -12.04 -14.39
N GLY A 205 -10.11 -11.44 -13.40
CA GLY A 205 -11.52 -11.02 -13.51
C GLY A 205 -11.75 -9.99 -14.64
N ALA A 206 -10.84 -9.03 -14.75
CA ALA A 206 -10.91 -8.00 -15.81
C ALA A 206 -10.74 -8.59 -17.21
N VAL A 207 -9.81 -9.54 -17.40
CA VAL A 207 -9.58 -10.22 -18.68
C VAL A 207 -10.81 -11.06 -19.07
N LYS A 208 -11.39 -11.81 -18.13
CA LYS A 208 -12.61 -12.60 -18.39
C LYS A 208 -13.80 -11.73 -18.79
N ALA A 209 -14.02 -10.61 -18.12
CA ALA A 209 -15.08 -9.66 -18.46
C ALA A 209 -14.90 -9.07 -19.87
N ALA A 210 -13.66 -8.73 -20.25
CA ALA A 210 -13.36 -8.24 -21.58
C ALA A 210 -13.55 -9.29 -22.69
N ALA A 211 -13.23 -10.55 -22.42
CA ALA A 211 -13.43 -11.66 -23.34
C ALA A 211 -14.94 -11.93 -23.58
N GLY A 212 -15.74 -11.97 -22.50
CA GLY A 212 -17.19 -12.17 -22.60
C GLY A 212 -17.92 -11.06 -23.38
N ALA A 213 -17.45 -9.80 -23.25
CA ALA A 213 -18.02 -8.68 -23.99
C ALA A 213 -17.72 -8.73 -25.51
N ARG A 214 -16.65 -9.43 -25.93
CA ARG A 214 -16.32 -9.64 -27.36
C ARG A 214 -17.14 -10.74 -28.00
N THR A 215 -17.42 -11.83 -27.29
CA THR A 215 -18.22 -12.95 -27.80
C THR A 215 -19.70 -12.58 -27.96
N GLY A 216 -20.28 -11.83 -27.03
CA GLY A 216 -21.67 -11.35 -27.13
C GLY A 216 -21.92 -10.30 -28.21
N ARG A 217 -20.88 -9.79 -28.88
CA ARG A 217 -21.01 -8.83 -29.99
C ARG A 217 -20.96 -9.49 -31.39
N VAL A 218 -20.66 -10.78 -31.45
CA VAL A 218 -20.59 -11.57 -32.70
C VAL A 218 -21.94 -12.23 -33.01
N ASP A 219 -22.83 -12.34 -32.03
CA ASP A 219 -24.13 -13.03 -32.15
C ASP A 219 -25.32 -12.08 -32.44
N CYS A 220 -25.05 -10.81 -32.78
CA CYS A 220 -25.99 -9.81 -33.28
C CYS A 220 -25.61 -9.36 -34.71
#